data_10356a3d30067ea5c6af82a4b3925ce1
#
_entry.id   10356a3d30067ea5c6af82a4b3925ce1
#
_cell.length_a   1.000
_cell.length_b   1.000
_cell.length_c   1.000
_cell.angle_alpha   90.00
_cell.angle_beta   90.00
_cell.angle_gamma   90.00
#
_symmetry.space_group_name_H-M   'P 1'
#
loop_
_entity.id
_entity.type
_entity.pdbx_description
1 polymer ?
#
loop_
_entity_poly.entity_id
_entity_poly.type
_entity_poly.pdbx_seq_one_letter_code
_entity_poly.pdbx_strand_id
1 'polypeptide(L)'
;MTWPIDVQALEQAIVRNCSPTLAALKPASLFTFPGSFTAQAPEDQSEANAHRQAFLEAVKYCQRQVSSAGVSIRVLAWKRCGALVYVYRPRELAAYLVDRRAAHPLENEGYRPGNLDACLDELSRRLQNRSNAAVKRANDESKPCPCSNRVCRNEFPHEIGFFLGYPYEDVIGFIKNHGQNYLEVGPWKVYANQNQARRTFARFRRCASIYARAYRCGQSLRRLTVRPTVNGRNAARPQQTQR
;
A
#
# COMPACT_ATOMS: atom_id res chain seq x y z
N MET A 1 -3.84 -16.75 -25.26
CA MET A 1 -2.80 -15.73 -25.50
C MET A 1 -2.29 -15.24 -24.17
N THR A 2 -1.11 -15.69 -23.76
CA THR A 2 -0.46 -15.21 -22.53
C THR A 2 0.13 -13.83 -22.83
N TRP A 3 -0.46 -12.79 -22.27
CA TRP A 3 0.13 -11.46 -22.27
C TRP A 3 1.34 -11.52 -21.35
N PRO A 4 2.59 -11.31 -21.86
CA PRO A 4 3.72 -11.15 -20.96
C PRO A 4 3.42 -9.93 -20.09
N ILE A 5 3.43 -10.11 -18.76
CA ILE A 5 3.27 -8.97 -17.87
C ILE A 5 4.49 -8.08 -18.09
N ASP A 6 4.21 -6.90 -18.63
CA ASP A 6 5.25 -5.94 -18.94
C ASP A 6 5.87 -5.42 -17.63
N VAL A 7 7.12 -5.82 -17.38
CA VAL A 7 7.91 -5.35 -16.24
C VAL A 7 7.97 -3.82 -16.22
N GLN A 8 8.04 -3.18 -17.39
CA GLN A 8 8.06 -1.73 -17.50
C GLN A 8 6.76 -1.10 -17.01
N ALA A 9 5.61 -1.74 -17.30
CA ALA A 9 4.32 -1.30 -16.79
C ALA A 9 4.25 -1.37 -15.26
N LEU A 10 4.81 -2.44 -14.66
CA LEU A 10 4.88 -2.56 -13.20
C LEU A 10 5.84 -1.51 -12.59
N GLU A 11 7.02 -1.30 -13.17
CA GLU A 11 7.94 -0.24 -12.74
C GLU A 11 7.29 1.14 -12.79
N GLN A 12 6.60 1.45 -13.90
CA GLN A 12 5.86 2.71 -14.06
C GLN A 12 4.77 2.86 -12.99
N ALA A 13 4.02 1.78 -12.71
CA ALA A 13 3.00 1.78 -11.67
C ALA A 13 3.61 1.99 -10.27
N ILE A 14 4.74 1.37 -9.96
CA ILE A 14 5.50 1.58 -8.72
C ILE A 14 5.94 3.04 -8.60
N VAL A 15 6.56 3.60 -9.63
CA VAL A 15 7.02 5.00 -9.64
C VAL A 15 5.82 5.94 -9.45
N ARG A 16 4.72 5.71 -10.15
CA ARG A 16 3.53 6.56 -10.07
C ARG A 16 2.88 6.55 -8.69
N ASN A 17 2.76 5.39 -8.06
CA ASN A 17 1.98 5.20 -6.83
C ASN A 17 2.84 5.21 -5.55
N CYS A 18 4.15 4.92 -5.66
CA CYS A 18 5.00 4.67 -4.51
C CYS A 18 6.18 5.65 -4.39
N SER A 19 6.25 6.72 -5.20
CA SER A 19 7.34 7.71 -5.16
C SER A 19 7.67 8.19 -3.74
N PRO A 20 6.69 8.51 -2.86
CA PRO A 20 7.02 8.93 -1.50
C PRO A 20 7.71 7.83 -0.68
N THR A 21 7.40 6.56 -0.92
CA THR A 21 8.08 5.42 -0.27
C THR A 21 9.47 5.20 -0.87
N LEU A 22 9.62 5.30 -2.19
CA LEU A 22 10.92 5.23 -2.86
C LEU A 22 11.85 6.35 -2.38
N ALA A 23 11.31 7.55 -2.15
CA ALA A 23 12.02 8.73 -1.64
C ALA A 23 12.22 8.74 -0.11
N ALA A 24 11.88 7.68 0.62
CA ALA A 24 11.94 7.62 2.08
C ALA A 24 11.13 8.71 2.82
N LEU A 25 10.06 9.22 2.21
CA LEU A 25 9.16 10.21 2.81
C LEU A 25 8.04 9.57 3.63
N LYS A 26 7.76 8.28 3.41
CA LYS A 26 6.80 7.47 4.17
C LYS A 26 7.21 6.00 4.16
N PRO A 27 6.81 5.21 5.16
CA PRO A 27 7.26 3.83 5.29
C PRO A 27 6.67 2.88 4.23
N ALA A 28 5.45 3.12 3.75
CA ALA A 28 4.83 2.19 2.80
C ALA A 28 3.81 2.84 1.87
N SER A 29 3.56 2.21 0.73
CA SER A 29 2.52 2.55 -0.24
C SER A 29 1.80 1.30 -0.72
N LEU A 30 0.54 1.44 -1.10
CA LEU A 30 -0.33 0.38 -1.58
C LEU A 30 -1.04 0.84 -2.85
N PHE A 31 -1.11 -0.03 -3.85
CA PHE A 31 -1.89 0.23 -5.06
C PHE A 31 -2.40 -1.08 -5.67
N THR A 32 -3.43 -0.99 -6.50
CA THR A 32 -3.90 -2.12 -7.29
C THR A 32 -3.27 -2.05 -8.68
N PHE A 33 -2.52 -3.10 -9.06
CA PHE A 33 -2.06 -3.29 -10.42
C PHE A 33 -3.16 -4.03 -11.19
N PRO A 34 -3.67 -3.47 -12.30
CA PRO A 34 -4.79 -4.07 -13.04
C PRO A 34 -4.36 -5.37 -13.72
N GLY A 35 -5.30 -6.32 -13.83
CA GLY A 35 -5.08 -7.59 -14.50
C GLY A 35 -6.05 -8.67 -14.03
N SER A 36 -6.14 -9.76 -14.79
CA SER A 36 -6.98 -10.93 -14.50
C SER A 36 -6.17 -11.99 -13.75
N PHE A 37 -6.22 -11.91 -12.42
CA PHE A 37 -5.45 -12.80 -11.52
C PHE A 37 -6.33 -13.78 -10.74
N THR A 38 -7.64 -13.76 -10.92
CA THR A 38 -8.58 -14.66 -10.27
C THR A 38 -9.46 -15.31 -11.31
N ALA A 39 -9.63 -16.63 -11.23
CA ALA A 39 -10.56 -17.36 -12.06
C ALA A 39 -12.00 -16.87 -11.84
N GLN A 40 -12.78 -16.77 -12.90
CA GLN A 40 -14.21 -16.47 -12.85
C GLN A 40 -15.02 -17.75 -12.94
N ALA A 41 -14.47 -18.76 -13.62
CA ALA A 41 -15.00 -20.11 -13.73
C ALA A 41 -13.89 -21.14 -13.41
N PRO A 42 -14.22 -22.40 -13.07
CA PRO A 42 -13.22 -23.43 -12.77
C PRO A 42 -12.21 -23.67 -13.91
N GLU A 43 -12.64 -23.56 -15.16
CA GLU A 43 -11.81 -23.69 -16.36
C GLU A 43 -10.74 -22.61 -16.46
N ASP A 44 -10.98 -21.41 -15.92
CA ASP A 44 -10.05 -20.27 -15.95
C ASP A 44 -8.92 -20.38 -14.91
N GLN A 45 -8.96 -21.38 -14.03
CA GLN A 45 -8.04 -21.49 -12.88
C GLN A 45 -6.59 -21.63 -13.33
N SER A 46 -6.34 -22.39 -14.41
CA SER A 46 -4.99 -22.59 -14.95
C SER A 46 -4.42 -21.28 -15.51
N GLU A 47 -5.22 -20.53 -16.25
CA GLU A 47 -4.82 -19.23 -16.83
C GLU A 47 -4.58 -18.20 -15.73
N ALA A 48 -5.46 -18.10 -14.74
CA ALA A 48 -5.29 -17.21 -13.61
C ALA A 48 -4.00 -17.51 -12.82
N ASN A 49 -3.67 -18.80 -12.64
CA ASN A 49 -2.44 -19.23 -11.99
C ASN A 49 -1.19 -18.85 -12.82
N ALA A 50 -1.24 -19.05 -14.14
CA ALA A 50 -0.15 -18.66 -15.04
C ALA A 50 0.07 -17.14 -15.00
N HIS A 51 -0.99 -16.33 -15.02
CA HIS A 51 -0.91 -14.88 -14.88
C HIS A 51 -0.32 -14.45 -13.53
N ARG A 52 -0.72 -15.09 -12.42
CA ARG A 52 -0.13 -14.83 -11.10
C ARG A 52 1.36 -15.12 -11.10
N GLN A 53 1.76 -16.28 -11.66
CA GLN A 53 3.17 -16.66 -11.70
C GLN A 53 3.99 -15.67 -12.52
N ALA A 54 3.54 -15.29 -13.70
CA ALA A 54 4.21 -14.28 -14.53
C ALA A 54 4.31 -12.93 -13.81
N PHE A 55 3.26 -12.52 -13.09
CA PHE A 55 3.28 -11.29 -12.29
C PHE A 55 4.28 -11.36 -11.13
N LEU A 56 4.36 -12.49 -10.45
CA LEU A 56 5.33 -12.67 -9.36
C LEU A 56 6.78 -12.60 -9.87
N GLU A 57 7.07 -13.07 -11.08
CA GLU A 57 8.40 -12.91 -11.69
C GLU A 57 8.71 -11.44 -11.98
N ALA A 58 7.73 -10.66 -12.48
CA ALA A 58 7.89 -9.22 -12.66
C ALA A 58 8.11 -8.51 -11.31
N VAL A 59 7.39 -8.91 -10.27
CA VAL A 59 7.58 -8.39 -8.90
C VAL A 59 8.97 -8.72 -8.38
N LYS A 60 9.46 -9.95 -8.56
CA LYS A 60 10.83 -10.36 -8.18
C LYS A 60 11.89 -9.53 -8.91
N TYR A 61 11.67 -9.24 -10.19
CA TYR A 61 12.58 -8.37 -10.96
C TYR A 61 12.62 -6.95 -10.34
N CYS A 62 11.47 -6.31 -10.11
CA CYS A 62 11.40 -5.00 -9.48
C CYS A 62 11.98 -5.02 -8.05
N GLN A 63 11.75 -6.10 -7.28
CA GLN A 63 12.33 -6.29 -5.95
C GLN A 63 13.85 -6.22 -5.97
N ARG A 64 14.51 -6.89 -6.94
CA ARG A 64 15.97 -6.83 -7.09
C ARG A 64 16.48 -5.41 -7.35
N GLN A 65 15.69 -4.57 -8.02
CA GLN A 65 16.07 -3.17 -8.29
C GLN A 65 16.07 -2.29 -7.02
N VAL A 66 15.16 -2.56 -6.07
CA VAL A 66 14.94 -1.68 -4.91
C VAL A 66 15.51 -2.21 -3.60
N SER A 67 15.81 -3.51 -3.52
CA SER A 67 16.25 -4.17 -2.28
C SER A 67 17.52 -3.57 -1.69
N SER A 68 18.49 -3.20 -2.52
CA SER A 68 19.74 -2.57 -2.07
C SER A 68 19.55 -1.22 -1.38
N ALA A 69 18.38 -0.58 -1.56
CA ALA A 69 17.99 0.65 -0.90
C ALA A 69 17.06 0.44 0.31
N GLY A 70 16.88 -0.81 0.75
CA GLY A 70 16.04 -1.16 1.90
C GLY A 70 14.54 -1.05 1.62
N VAL A 71 14.12 -1.25 0.38
CA VAL A 71 12.71 -1.29 -0.01
C VAL A 71 12.32 -2.72 -0.36
N SER A 72 11.13 -3.13 0.05
CA SER A 72 10.53 -4.43 -0.26
C SER A 72 9.20 -4.27 -0.99
N ILE A 73 8.89 -5.25 -1.84
CA ILE A 73 7.65 -5.32 -2.61
C ILE A 73 6.96 -6.65 -2.30
N ARG A 74 5.66 -6.59 -1.99
CA ARG A 74 4.86 -7.77 -1.69
C ARG A 74 3.49 -7.67 -2.36
N VAL A 75 2.95 -8.77 -2.87
CA VAL A 75 1.55 -8.88 -3.25
C VAL A 75 0.77 -9.30 -2.01
N LEU A 76 -0.15 -8.46 -1.54
CA LEU A 76 -0.95 -8.73 -0.35
C LEU A 76 -2.23 -9.50 -0.66
N ALA A 77 -2.83 -9.26 -1.83
CA ALA A 77 -4.05 -9.97 -2.22
C ALA A 77 -4.23 -9.98 -3.74
N TRP A 78 -4.88 -11.02 -4.20
CA TRP A 78 -5.37 -11.14 -5.56
C TRP A 78 -6.85 -10.75 -5.59
N LYS A 79 -7.20 -9.80 -6.45
CA LYS A 79 -8.56 -9.29 -6.62
C LYS A 79 -9.05 -9.56 -8.03
N ARG A 80 -10.37 -9.52 -8.23
CA ARG A 80 -10.97 -9.65 -9.55
C ARG A 80 -10.44 -8.62 -10.56
N CYS A 81 -10.17 -7.41 -10.10
CA CYS A 81 -9.70 -6.29 -10.95
C CYS A 81 -8.18 -6.07 -10.90
N GLY A 82 -7.40 -6.96 -10.25
CA GLY A 82 -5.96 -6.79 -10.20
C GLY A 82 -5.26 -7.39 -8.98
N ALA A 83 -3.96 -7.15 -8.90
CA ALA A 83 -3.11 -7.53 -7.77
C ALA A 83 -2.92 -6.33 -6.83
N LEU A 84 -3.10 -6.54 -5.54
CA LEU A 84 -2.85 -5.52 -4.51
C LEU A 84 -1.37 -5.54 -4.15
N VAL A 85 -0.63 -4.57 -4.66
CA VAL A 85 0.83 -4.46 -4.52
C VAL A 85 1.17 -3.51 -3.38
N TYR A 86 2.03 -3.97 -2.48
CA TYR A 86 2.52 -3.25 -1.33
C TYR A 86 4.02 -3.02 -1.45
N VAL A 87 4.43 -1.75 -1.44
CA VAL A 87 5.83 -1.32 -1.50
C VAL A 87 6.16 -0.66 -0.17
N TYR A 88 7.15 -1.18 0.54
CA TYR A 88 7.41 -0.75 1.92
C TYR A 88 8.89 -0.78 2.27
N ARG A 89 9.24 -0.08 3.33
CA ARG A 89 10.55 -0.03 3.97
C ARG A 89 10.48 -0.82 5.28
N PRO A 90 10.97 -2.07 5.30
CA PRO A 90 10.79 -2.95 6.45
C PRO A 90 11.24 -2.34 7.78
N ARG A 91 12.42 -1.69 7.79
CA ARG A 91 12.98 -1.10 9.00
C ARG A 91 12.12 0.05 9.54
N GLU A 92 11.72 0.96 8.66
CA GLU A 92 10.92 2.13 9.03
C GLU A 92 9.50 1.73 9.40
N LEU A 93 8.93 0.76 8.70
CA LEU A 93 7.60 0.25 8.99
C LEU A 93 7.60 -0.50 10.33
N ALA A 94 8.57 -1.39 10.58
CA ALA A 94 8.68 -2.09 11.86
C ALA A 94 8.82 -1.11 13.03
N ALA A 95 9.68 -0.10 12.91
CA ALA A 95 9.84 0.94 13.91
C ALA A 95 8.55 1.73 14.17
N TYR A 96 7.75 1.95 13.13
CA TYR A 96 6.46 2.63 13.23
C TYR A 96 5.40 1.75 13.92
N LEU A 97 5.33 0.46 13.59
CA LEU A 97 4.32 -0.45 14.13
C LEU A 97 4.55 -0.82 15.61
N VAL A 98 5.80 -0.82 16.09
CA VAL A 98 6.11 -1.07 17.51
C VAL A 98 5.92 0.16 18.40
N ASP A 99 5.70 1.36 17.84
CA ASP A 99 5.31 2.52 18.64
C ASP A 99 3.98 2.23 19.33
N ARG A 100 3.89 2.49 20.64
CA ARG A 100 2.72 2.14 21.47
C ARG A 100 1.39 2.63 20.90
N ARG A 101 1.40 3.77 20.19
CA ARG A 101 0.20 4.37 19.57
C ARG A 101 -0.35 3.53 18.41
N ALA A 102 0.50 2.76 17.71
CA ALA A 102 0.09 1.80 16.70
C ALA A 102 -0.01 0.38 17.26
N ALA A 103 0.96 -0.03 18.10
CA ALA A 103 1.06 -1.38 18.63
C ALA A 103 -0.21 -1.78 19.40
N HIS A 104 -0.63 -0.96 20.36
CA HIS A 104 -1.80 -1.28 21.21
C HIS A 104 -3.10 -1.48 20.39
N PRO A 105 -3.50 -0.60 19.46
CA PRO A 105 -4.66 -0.88 18.59
C PRO A 105 -4.49 -2.13 17.72
N LEU A 106 -3.28 -2.40 17.22
CA LEU A 106 -3.01 -3.57 16.39
C LEU A 106 -3.06 -4.87 17.19
N GLU A 107 -2.55 -4.88 18.42
CA GLU A 107 -2.64 -6.03 19.34
C GLU A 107 -4.09 -6.37 19.68
N ASN A 108 -4.93 -5.37 19.91
CA ASN A 108 -6.38 -5.56 20.13
C ASN A 108 -7.07 -6.18 18.91
N GLU A 109 -6.54 -5.94 17.70
CA GLU A 109 -7.00 -6.57 16.47
C GLU A 109 -6.31 -7.93 16.21
N GLY A 110 -5.46 -8.42 17.11
CA GLY A 110 -4.78 -9.72 17.00
C GLY A 110 -3.53 -9.72 16.14
N TYR A 111 -2.96 -8.56 15.81
CA TYR A 111 -1.64 -8.48 15.20
C TYR A 111 -0.52 -8.63 16.22
N ARG A 112 0.70 -8.89 15.75
CA ARG A 112 1.92 -8.99 16.56
C ARG A 112 2.95 -7.94 16.12
N PRO A 113 2.83 -6.67 16.56
CA PRO A 113 3.64 -5.55 16.04
C PRO A 113 5.15 -5.76 16.11
N GLY A 114 5.65 -6.56 17.07
CA GLY A 114 7.06 -6.94 17.17
C GLY A 114 7.56 -7.89 16.08
N ASN A 115 6.67 -8.46 15.25
CA ASN A 115 7.01 -9.33 14.14
C ASN A 115 6.36 -8.82 12.85
N LEU A 116 7.14 -8.11 12.04
CA LEU A 116 6.64 -7.48 10.81
C LEU A 116 6.07 -8.50 9.82
N ASP A 117 6.74 -9.63 9.64
CA ASP A 117 6.29 -10.65 8.68
C ASP A 117 4.95 -11.25 9.11
N ALA A 118 4.80 -11.59 10.40
CA ALA A 118 3.54 -12.07 10.95
C ALA A 118 2.42 -11.02 10.79
N CYS A 119 2.72 -9.75 10.97
CA CYS A 119 1.77 -8.65 10.74
C CYS A 119 1.33 -8.57 9.27
N LEU A 120 2.28 -8.68 8.35
CA LEU A 120 1.98 -8.63 6.91
C LEU A 120 1.25 -9.87 6.42
N ASP A 121 1.52 -11.05 6.99
CA ASP A 121 0.79 -12.29 6.71
C ASP A 121 -0.68 -12.18 7.17
N GLU A 122 -0.90 -11.69 8.38
CA GLU A 122 -2.26 -11.46 8.90
C GLU A 122 -3.01 -10.41 8.08
N LEU A 123 -2.35 -9.31 7.72
CA LEU A 123 -2.94 -8.28 6.84
C LEU A 123 -3.32 -8.88 5.48
N SER A 124 -2.42 -9.67 4.87
CA SER A 124 -2.69 -10.38 3.62
C SER A 124 -3.91 -11.29 3.73
N ARG A 125 -3.97 -12.10 4.79
CA ARG A 125 -5.08 -13.02 5.05
C ARG A 125 -6.42 -12.27 5.16
N ARG A 126 -6.46 -11.16 5.89
CA ARG A 126 -7.67 -10.31 6.03
C ARG A 126 -8.10 -9.71 4.70
N LEU A 127 -7.16 -9.17 3.94
CA LEU A 127 -7.43 -8.57 2.63
C LEU A 127 -7.93 -9.60 1.61
N GLN A 128 -7.35 -10.82 1.60
CA GLN A 128 -7.78 -11.89 0.71
C GLN A 128 -9.17 -12.43 1.08
N ASN A 129 -9.45 -12.62 2.37
CA ASN A 129 -10.76 -13.10 2.83
C ASN A 129 -11.89 -12.12 2.48
N ARG A 130 -11.64 -10.81 2.63
CA ARG A 130 -12.63 -9.78 2.24
C ARG A 130 -12.83 -9.75 0.73
N SER A 131 -11.79 -9.95 -0.07
CA SER A 131 -11.90 -10.05 -1.53
C SER A 131 -12.75 -11.25 -1.94
N ASN A 132 -12.55 -12.40 -1.29
CA ASN A 132 -13.33 -13.62 -1.55
C ASN A 132 -14.80 -13.46 -1.13
N ALA A 133 -15.09 -12.77 -0.03
CA ALA A 133 -16.45 -12.48 0.43
C ALA A 133 -17.18 -11.53 -0.54
N ALA A 134 -16.48 -10.56 -1.13
CA ALA A 134 -17.04 -9.67 -2.13
C ALA A 134 -17.37 -10.41 -3.44
N VAL A 135 -16.52 -11.36 -3.86
CA VAL A 135 -16.78 -12.23 -5.02
C VAL A 135 -18.02 -13.09 -4.80
N LYS A 136 -18.19 -13.68 -3.61
CA LYS A 136 -19.40 -14.47 -3.28
C LYS A 136 -20.68 -13.64 -3.31
N ARG A 137 -20.63 -12.36 -2.98
CA ARG A 137 -21.79 -11.44 -3.07
C ARG A 137 -22.05 -10.94 -4.49
N ALA A 138 -21.05 -10.91 -5.35
CA ALA A 138 -21.17 -10.44 -6.74
C ALA A 138 -21.62 -11.55 -7.70
N ASN A 139 -21.60 -12.82 -7.29
CA ASN A 139 -22.20 -13.95 -8.02
C ASN A 139 -23.74 -14.01 -7.92
N ASP A 140 -24.33 -13.02 -7.26
CA ASP A 140 -25.75 -12.69 -7.40
C ASP A 140 -25.91 -11.92 -8.72
N GLU A 141 -26.44 -12.57 -9.73
CA GLU A 141 -26.36 -12.28 -11.18
C GLU A 141 -26.93 -10.92 -11.67
N SER A 142 -27.25 -10.01 -10.78
CA SER A 142 -27.97 -8.78 -11.14
C SER A 142 -27.14 -7.48 -11.12
N LYS A 143 -25.84 -7.48 -10.77
CA LYS A 143 -25.10 -6.23 -10.63
C LYS A 143 -23.72 -6.26 -11.30
N PRO A 144 -23.43 -5.27 -12.23
CA PRO A 144 -22.11 -5.13 -12.83
C PRO A 144 -21.05 -4.94 -11.73
N CYS A 145 -19.82 -5.44 -12.00
CA CYS A 145 -18.68 -5.32 -11.07
C CYS A 145 -18.57 -3.87 -10.57
N PRO A 146 -18.69 -3.63 -9.25
CA PRO A 146 -18.64 -2.29 -8.70
C PRO A 146 -17.21 -1.72 -8.64
N CYS A 147 -16.36 -2.02 -9.62
CA CYS A 147 -15.04 -1.42 -9.77
C CYS A 147 -15.10 0.09 -10.05
N SER A 148 -16.31 0.65 -10.25
CA SER A 148 -16.53 2.09 -10.19
C SER A 148 -16.53 2.56 -8.74
N ASN A 149 -15.35 2.81 -8.22
CA ASN A 149 -15.01 3.71 -7.10
C ASN A 149 -15.73 3.66 -5.74
N ARG A 150 -16.88 3.05 -5.52
CA ARG A 150 -17.60 3.13 -4.25
C ARG A 150 -17.61 1.86 -3.39
N VAL A 151 -17.65 0.68 -3.98
CA VAL A 151 -17.82 -0.59 -3.24
C VAL A 151 -16.47 -1.17 -2.77
N CYS A 152 -15.40 -1.00 -3.53
CA CYS A 152 -14.07 -1.45 -3.11
C CYS A 152 -13.49 -0.68 -1.90
N ARG A 153 -14.07 0.46 -1.52
CA ARG A 153 -13.59 1.27 -0.38
C ARG A 153 -13.94 0.67 0.99
N ASN A 154 -15.00 -0.15 1.09
CA ASN A 154 -15.39 -0.79 2.35
C ASN A 154 -14.70 -2.14 2.59
N GLU A 155 -13.82 -2.56 1.69
CA GLU A 155 -13.15 -3.87 1.77
C GLU A 155 -11.82 -3.85 2.53
N PHE A 156 -11.31 -2.67 2.88
CA PHE A 156 -10.06 -2.58 3.62
C PHE A 156 -10.31 -2.66 5.13
N PRO A 157 -9.46 -3.39 5.86
CA PRO A 157 -9.44 -3.32 7.31
C PRO A 157 -9.10 -1.89 7.74
N HIS A 158 -9.80 -1.36 8.74
CA HIS A 158 -9.65 0.05 9.14
C HIS A 158 -8.23 0.38 9.62
N GLU A 159 -7.55 -0.61 10.20
CA GLU A 159 -6.17 -0.53 10.69
C GLU A 159 -5.11 -0.44 9.59
N ILE A 160 -5.46 -0.59 8.32
CA ILE A 160 -4.50 -0.51 7.20
C ILE A 160 -3.73 0.83 7.18
N GLY A 161 -4.31 1.87 7.74
CA GLY A 161 -3.66 3.17 7.87
C GLY A 161 -2.33 3.10 8.63
N PHE A 162 -2.21 2.23 9.64
CA PHE A 162 -0.95 1.99 10.33
C PHE A 162 0.09 1.36 9.39
N PHE A 163 -0.30 0.38 8.59
CA PHE A 163 0.57 -0.24 7.61
C PHE A 163 0.98 0.69 6.47
N LEU A 164 0.26 1.80 6.27
CA LEU A 164 0.61 2.84 5.31
C LEU A 164 1.42 3.99 5.93
N GLY A 165 1.67 3.94 7.24
CA GLY A 165 2.40 4.97 7.98
C GLY A 165 1.68 6.31 8.03
N TYR A 166 0.35 6.29 8.14
CA TYR A 166 -0.43 7.51 8.34
C TYR A 166 -0.32 7.99 9.79
N PRO A 167 -0.53 9.28 10.08
CA PRO A 167 -0.53 9.78 11.45
C PRO A 167 -1.46 8.98 12.35
N TYR A 168 -0.98 8.62 13.55
CA TYR A 168 -1.75 7.78 14.47
C TYR A 168 -3.12 8.37 14.81
N GLU A 169 -3.18 9.67 15.01
CA GLU A 169 -4.40 10.42 15.32
C GLU A 169 -5.42 10.32 14.19
N ASP A 170 -4.95 10.34 12.93
CA ASP A 170 -5.81 10.23 11.75
C ASP A 170 -6.32 8.79 11.57
N VAL A 171 -5.51 7.77 11.84
CA VAL A 171 -5.94 6.37 11.80
C VAL A 171 -6.97 6.09 12.89
N ILE A 172 -6.72 6.50 14.13
CA ILE A 172 -7.65 6.35 15.24
C ILE A 172 -8.93 7.17 14.98
N GLY A 173 -8.79 8.39 14.47
CA GLY A 173 -9.92 9.23 14.07
C GLY A 173 -10.80 8.56 13.03
N PHE A 174 -10.17 7.93 12.01
CA PHE A 174 -10.89 7.17 10.99
C PHE A 174 -11.68 6.00 11.58
N ILE A 175 -11.04 5.21 12.46
CA ILE A 175 -11.66 4.06 13.12
C ILE A 175 -12.86 4.52 13.97
N LYS A 176 -12.66 5.51 14.85
CA LYS A 176 -13.70 6.03 15.76
C LYS A 176 -14.89 6.63 15.03
N ASN A 177 -14.65 7.34 13.94
CA ASN A 177 -15.69 8.04 13.18
C ASN A 177 -16.20 7.22 11.98
N HIS A 178 -15.81 5.95 11.84
CA HIS A 178 -16.19 5.10 10.70
C HIS A 178 -15.95 5.79 9.35
N GLY A 179 -14.85 6.55 9.27
CA GLY A 179 -14.47 7.30 8.07
C GLY A 179 -15.32 8.55 7.80
N GLN A 180 -16.18 8.99 8.73
CA GLN A 180 -16.95 10.23 8.66
C GLN A 180 -16.28 11.35 9.47
N ASN A 181 -16.82 12.58 9.43
CA ASN A 181 -16.40 13.71 10.25
C ASN A 181 -14.92 14.08 10.14
N TYR A 182 -14.33 13.91 8.96
CA TYR A 182 -12.95 14.28 8.68
C TYR A 182 -12.82 15.78 8.37
N LEU A 183 -11.67 16.35 8.69
CA LEU A 183 -11.36 17.76 8.44
C LEU A 183 -10.95 18.00 6.98
N GLU A 184 -10.30 17.02 6.34
CA GLU A 184 -9.82 17.14 4.97
C GLU A 184 -9.60 15.75 4.36
N VAL A 185 -9.65 15.66 3.01
CA VAL A 185 -9.35 14.45 2.24
C VAL A 185 -8.15 14.68 1.33
N GLY A 186 -7.19 13.78 1.44
CA GLY A 186 -6.02 13.69 0.57
C GLY A 186 -5.63 12.22 0.37
N PRO A 187 -4.34 11.89 0.42
CA PRO A 187 -3.87 10.49 0.49
C PRO A 187 -4.50 9.68 1.63
N TRP A 188 -4.96 10.36 2.67
CA TRP A 188 -5.81 9.80 3.74
C TRP A 188 -6.84 10.83 4.21
N LYS A 189 -7.80 10.41 5.03
CA LYS A 189 -8.75 11.29 5.72
C LYS A 189 -8.12 11.86 6.98
N VAL A 190 -8.05 13.17 7.10
CA VAL A 190 -7.41 13.91 8.19
C VAL A 190 -8.41 14.16 9.30
N TYR A 191 -8.05 13.85 10.53
CA TYR A 191 -8.85 14.09 11.75
C TYR A 191 -8.14 15.02 12.72
N ALA A 192 -6.81 15.21 12.55
CA ALA A 192 -6.01 16.10 13.37
C ALA A 192 -4.98 16.84 12.49
N ASN A 193 -4.42 17.93 13.00
CA ASN A 193 -3.27 18.63 12.39
C ASN A 193 -3.39 18.91 10.89
N GLN A 194 -4.54 19.47 10.45
CA GLN A 194 -4.86 19.73 9.05
C GLN A 194 -3.73 20.46 8.30
N ASN A 195 -3.12 21.49 8.91
CA ASN A 195 -2.04 22.24 8.29
C ASN A 195 -0.79 21.37 8.01
N GLN A 196 -0.45 20.46 8.92
CA GLN A 196 0.64 19.52 8.73
C GLN A 196 0.31 18.51 7.64
N ALA A 197 -0.91 18.01 7.60
CA ALA A 197 -1.38 17.09 6.56
C ALA A 197 -1.27 17.74 5.17
N ARG A 198 -1.73 18.98 5.00
CA ARG A 198 -1.61 19.76 3.75
C ARG A 198 -0.16 19.88 3.27
N ARG A 199 0.77 20.22 4.18
CA ARG A 199 2.21 20.29 3.87
C ARG A 199 2.74 18.93 3.41
N THR A 200 2.35 17.85 4.07
CA THR A 200 2.75 16.50 3.72
C THR A 200 2.18 16.08 2.37
N PHE A 201 0.91 16.37 2.09
CA PHE A 201 0.28 16.10 0.80
C PHE A 201 0.97 16.87 -0.33
N ALA A 202 1.33 18.14 -0.11
CA ALA A 202 2.08 18.93 -1.07
C ALA A 202 3.46 18.32 -1.36
N ARG A 203 4.17 17.85 -0.32
CA ARG A 203 5.46 17.16 -0.48
C ARG A 203 5.30 15.88 -1.29
N PHE A 204 4.26 15.07 -1.03
CA PHE A 204 4.01 13.83 -1.77
C PHE A 204 3.69 14.10 -3.24
N ARG A 205 2.84 15.09 -3.53
CA ARG A 205 2.53 15.51 -4.91
C ARG A 205 3.78 15.97 -5.64
N ARG A 206 4.59 16.82 -5.02
CA ARG A 206 5.86 17.30 -5.61
C ARG A 206 6.83 16.13 -5.86
N CYS A 207 6.97 15.22 -4.90
CA CYS A 207 7.77 14.02 -5.06
C CYS A 207 7.30 13.17 -6.24
N ALA A 208 6.00 12.89 -6.34
CA ALA A 208 5.43 12.09 -7.43
C ALA A 208 5.68 12.75 -8.80
N SER A 209 5.53 14.07 -8.92
CA SER A 209 5.81 14.79 -10.17
C SER A 209 7.27 14.71 -10.59
N ILE A 210 8.20 14.86 -9.63
CA ILE A 210 9.65 14.76 -9.88
C ILE A 210 10.00 13.33 -10.34
N TYR A 211 9.51 12.31 -9.64
CA TYR A 211 9.79 10.91 -9.95
C TYR A 211 9.21 10.48 -11.30
N ALA A 212 7.97 10.88 -11.58
CA ALA A 212 7.34 10.60 -12.86
C ALA A 212 8.11 11.24 -14.03
N ARG A 213 8.60 12.47 -13.86
CA ARG A 213 9.44 13.14 -14.86
C ARG A 213 10.79 12.42 -15.02
N ALA A 214 11.47 12.10 -13.93
CA ALA A 214 12.78 11.44 -13.96
C ALA A 214 12.68 10.05 -14.61
N TYR A 215 11.63 9.28 -14.32
CA TYR A 215 11.39 7.98 -14.95
C TYR A 215 11.16 8.12 -16.46
N ARG A 216 10.34 9.09 -16.90
CA ARG A 216 10.14 9.38 -18.33
C ARG A 216 11.43 9.81 -19.04
N CYS A 217 12.37 10.42 -18.32
CA CYS A 217 13.71 10.76 -18.81
C CYS A 217 14.71 9.59 -18.73
N GLY A 218 14.23 8.35 -18.54
CA GLY A 218 15.07 7.15 -18.58
C GLY A 218 15.76 6.79 -17.27
N GLN A 219 15.40 7.43 -16.14
CA GLN A 219 15.95 7.00 -14.85
C GLN A 219 15.35 5.66 -14.43
N SER A 220 16.19 4.68 -14.10
CA SER A 220 15.74 3.36 -13.65
C SER A 220 15.10 3.41 -12.26
N LEU A 221 14.22 2.42 -11.95
CA LEU A 221 13.64 2.25 -10.63
C LEU A 221 14.70 2.20 -9.52
N ARG A 222 15.83 1.54 -9.78
CA ARG A 222 16.99 1.47 -8.88
C ARG A 222 17.54 2.85 -8.53
N ARG A 223 17.71 3.74 -9.51
CA ARG A 223 18.23 5.10 -9.30
C ARG A 223 17.23 6.00 -8.57
N LEU A 224 15.95 5.77 -8.79
CA LEU A 224 14.86 6.49 -8.13
C LEU A 224 14.61 6.04 -6.69
N THR A 225 15.25 4.94 -6.24
CA THR A 225 15.05 4.44 -4.87
C THR A 225 16.18 4.92 -3.96
N VAL A 226 15.84 5.83 -3.05
CA VAL A 226 16.79 6.47 -2.13
C VAL A 226 17.16 5.51 -1.00
N ARG A 227 18.45 5.37 -0.71
CA ARG A 227 18.94 4.73 0.52
C ARG A 227 18.73 5.69 1.70
N PRO A 228 18.17 5.25 2.84
CA PRO A 228 18.17 6.07 4.04
C PRO A 228 19.63 6.34 4.44
N THR A 229 19.99 7.61 4.62
CA THR A 229 21.29 7.97 5.19
C THR A 229 21.28 7.60 6.67
N VAL A 230 22.32 6.91 7.14
CA VAL A 230 22.47 6.48 8.54
C VAL A 230 22.55 7.68 9.51
N ASN A 231 22.74 8.90 9.02
CA ASN A 231 22.84 10.14 9.78
C ASN A 231 21.57 10.99 9.88
N GLY A 232 20.43 10.46 9.49
CA GLY A 232 19.15 11.19 9.57
C GLY A 232 18.49 11.11 10.94
N ARG A 233 19.00 11.82 11.97
CA ARG A 233 18.18 12.33 13.08
C ARG A 233 17.21 13.36 12.51
N ASN A 234 16.17 12.93 11.83
CA ASN A 234 14.98 13.71 11.44
C ASN A 234 13.99 12.83 10.66
N ALA A 235 13.82 11.57 11.06
CA ALA A 235 12.50 10.93 10.90
C ALA A 235 11.60 11.68 11.89
N ALA A 236 10.50 12.24 11.41
CA ALA A 236 9.59 13.10 12.13
C ALA A 236 9.39 12.66 13.60
N ARG A 237 10.11 13.30 14.50
CA ARG A 237 9.82 13.25 15.93
C ARG A 237 8.45 13.89 16.08
N PRO A 238 7.44 13.23 16.60
CA PRO A 238 6.22 13.90 17.02
C PRO A 238 6.64 14.89 18.10
N GLN A 239 6.46 16.16 17.84
CA GLN A 239 6.66 17.18 18.86
C GLN A 239 5.70 16.89 20.01
N GLN A 240 6.26 16.68 21.18
CA GLN A 240 5.55 16.69 22.45
C GLN A 240 4.81 18.01 22.53
N THR A 241 3.50 17.95 22.59
CA THR A 241 2.65 19.06 22.97
C THR A 241 2.97 19.34 24.45
N GLN A 242 3.72 20.40 24.70
CA GLN A 242 3.70 21.04 26.02
C GLN A 242 2.33 21.71 26.16
N ARG A 243 1.65 21.35 27.25
CA ARG A 243 0.48 21.89 27.97
C ARG A 243 -0.36 22.95 27.26
#